data_630f9fd0654628d6d5ffcc04fc37698e
#
_entry.id   630f9fd0654628d6d5ffcc04fc37698e
#
_cell.length_a   1.000
_cell.length_b   1.000
_cell.length_c   1.000
_cell.angle_alpha   90.00
_cell.angle_beta   90.00
_cell.angle_gamma   90.00
#
_symmetry.space_group_name_H-M   'P 1'
#
loop_
_entity.id
_entity.type
_entity.pdbx_description
1 polymer ?
#
loop_
_entity_poly.entity_id
_entity_poly.type
_entity_poly.pdbx_seq_one_letter_code
_entity_poly.pdbx_strand_id
1 'polypeptide(L)'
;MNENQREFLENCKKNNVIGKIQINHNLSKYTWFGVAGNAEIFYMPPNFEELAKVLEINRDKLPVTVIGAGSNIIIRDGGIFGLVIKLGKEFSQIKLHNDCIEVGAATYDRVLSNYCQKNEIGGMEFYFGIPGTLGGAVRMNAGCYNSETKDVFIKAKCVDYRGQASEIRNSKELFSYRESNIPQDMIICDVYMQKKNAIKNTISLKMKEVDDQRKKDQPQQIKTAGSTFKNPKDQTDKKAWEIIEEAGLKNFELQGICFSSKHSNFIVNNQTKSANLIEDFGEYVRSDVKKKLGLSLNWEIKIFGER
;
A
#
# COMPACT_ATOMS: atom_id res chain seq x y z
N MET A 1 -23.38 -11.00 -12.69
CA MET A 1 -22.69 -10.09 -13.60
C MET A 1 -23.72 -9.13 -14.20
N ASN A 2 -23.58 -7.83 -13.97
CA ASN A 2 -24.48 -6.82 -14.49
C ASN A 2 -24.18 -6.47 -15.97
N GLU A 3 -24.99 -5.58 -16.58
CA GLU A 3 -24.86 -5.20 -17.99
C GLU A 3 -23.50 -4.52 -18.29
N ASN A 4 -23.08 -3.55 -17.45
CA ASN A 4 -21.82 -2.83 -17.61
C ASN A 4 -20.60 -3.79 -17.62
N GLN A 5 -20.64 -4.82 -16.79
CA GLN A 5 -19.56 -5.82 -16.72
C GLN A 5 -19.52 -6.68 -17.97
N ARG A 6 -20.69 -7.11 -18.49
CA ARG A 6 -20.75 -7.87 -19.74
C ARG A 6 -20.22 -7.05 -20.89
N GLU A 7 -20.69 -5.81 -21.02
CA GLU A 7 -20.23 -4.89 -22.06
C GLU A 7 -18.71 -4.64 -21.98
N PHE A 8 -18.19 -4.42 -20.77
CA PHE A 8 -16.75 -4.24 -20.56
C PHE A 8 -15.95 -5.46 -21.05
N LEU A 9 -16.36 -6.66 -20.65
CA LEU A 9 -15.66 -7.89 -21.03
C LEU A 9 -15.77 -8.18 -22.53
N GLU A 10 -16.91 -7.90 -23.16
CA GLU A 10 -17.11 -8.02 -24.61
C GLU A 10 -16.21 -7.02 -25.37
N ASN A 11 -16.14 -5.77 -24.89
CA ASN A 11 -15.26 -4.76 -25.44
C ASN A 11 -13.78 -5.12 -25.28
N CYS A 12 -13.36 -5.70 -24.14
CA CYS A 12 -12.02 -6.22 -23.96
C CYS A 12 -11.68 -7.32 -25.00
N LYS A 13 -12.60 -8.25 -25.24
CA LYS A 13 -12.44 -9.30 -26.27
C LYS A 13 -12.36 -8.70 -27.68
N LYS A 14 -13.28 -7.82 -28.04
CA LYS A 14 -13.35 -7.16 -29.35
C LYS A 14 -12.09 -6.37 -29.68
N ASN A 15 -11.48 -5.75 -28.67
CA ASN A 15 -10.24 -4.97 -28.82
C ASN A 15 -8.97 -5.80 -28.56
N ASN A 16 -9.07 -7.15 -28.50
CA ASN A 16 -7.94 -8.04 -28.30
C ASN A 16 -7.06 -7.60 -27.09
N VAL A 17 -7.70 -7.30 -25.96
CA VAL A 17 -6.98 -6.98 -24.73
C VAL A 17 -6.16 -8.18 -24.28
N ILE A 18 -4.87 -7.98 -24.10
CA ILE A 18 -3.96 -8.97 -23.52
C ILE A 18 -3.75 -8.70 -22.03
N GLY A 19 -3.38 -9.75 -21.30
CA GLY A 19 -3.25 -9.72 -19.85
C GLY A 19 -4.22 -10.67 -19.18
N LYS A 20 -4.07 -10.81 -17.87
CA LYS A 20 -4.84 -11.78 -17.11
C LYS A 20 -6.11 -11.13 -16.56
N ILE A 21 -7.25 -11.39 -17.21
CA ILE A 21 -8.57 -11.02 -16.68
C ILE A 21 -9.18 -12.23 -15.98
N GLN A 22 -9.66 -12.06 -14.76
CA GLN A 22 -10.34 -13.10 -13.97
C GLN A 22 -11.61 -12.51 -13.33
N ILE A 23 -12.69 -13.28 -13.36
CA ILE A 23 -13.98 -12.91 -12.76
C ILE A 23 -14.10 -13.60 -11.40
N ASN A 24 -14.67 -12.91 -10.43
CA ASN A 24 -14.90 -13.40 -9.07
C ASN A 24 -13.62 -13.97 -8.43
N HIS A 25 -12.52 -13.22 -8.53
CA HIS A 25 -11.20 -13.67 -8.15
C HIS A 25 -10.93 -13.43 -6.66
N ASN A 26 -10.58 -14.50 -5.92
CA ASN A 26 -10.30 -14.39 -4.49
C ASN A 26 -9.03 -13.57 -4.21
N LEU A 27 -9.17 -12.55 -3.35
CA LEU A 27 -8.10 -11.61 -3.02
C LEU A 27 -7.34 -11.94 -1.73
N SER A 28 -7.67 -13.00 -1.00
CA SER A 28 -7.05 -13.31 0.29
C SER A 28 -5.52 -13.43 0.23
N LYS A 29 -4.97 -14.00 -0.84
CA LYS A 29 -3.52 -14.13 -1.05
C LYS A 29 -2.82 -12.81 -1.43
N TYR A 30 -3.59 -11.75 -1.68
CA TYR A 30 -3.08 -10.41 -1.99
C TYR A 30 -3.20 -9.45 -0.80
N THR A 31 -3.56 -9.95 0.38
CA THR A 31 -3.56 -9.19 1.64
C THR A 31 -2.64 -9.85 2.65
N TRP A 32 -1.96 -9.05 3.44
CA TRP A 32 -1.07 -9.57 4.50
C TRP A 32 -1.83 -10.15 5.69
N PHE A 33 -3.11 -9.79 5.87
CA PHE A 33 -3.98 -10.48 6.84
C PHE A 33 -4.34 -11.91 6.41
N GLY A 34 -4.17 -12.26 5.13
CA GLY A 34 -4.50 -13.58 4.59
C GLY A 34 -5.99 -13.84 4.44
N VAL A 35 -6.82 -12.81 4.56
CA VAL A 35 -8.28 -12.84 4.38
C VAL A 35 -8.73 -11.67 3.52
N ALA A 36 -9.72 -11.90 2.67
CA ALA A 36 -10.35 -10.89 1.83
C ALA A 36 -11.56 -11.49 1.11
N GLY A 37 -12.50 -10.66 0.71
CA GLY A 37 -13.49 -11.00 -0.31
C GLY A 37 -12.89 -11.11 -1.70
N ASN A 38 -13.75 -11.25 -2.71
CA ASN A 38 -13.34 -11.42 -4.10
C ASN A 38 -13.31 -10.08 -4.86
N ALA A 39 -12.44 -9.98 -5.86
CA ALA A 39 -12.57 -8.97 -6.90
C ALA A 39 -13.64 -9.41 -7.89
N GLU A 40 -14.58 -8.55 -8.21
CA GLU A 40 -15.58 -8.85 -9.23
C GLU A 40 -14.94 -9.08 -10.59
N ILE A 41 -14.07 -8.16 -11.03
CA ILE A 41 -13.19 -8.33 -12.17
C ILE A 41 -11.77 -8.00 -11.71
N PHE A 42 -10.86 -8.96 -11.84
CA PHE A 42 -9.45 -8.79 -11.51
C PHE A 42 -8.63 -8.75 -12.80
N TYR A 43 -7.77 -7.73 -12.94
CA TYR A 43 -6.92 -7.56 -14.11
C TYR A 43 -5.46 -7.33 -13.75
N MET A 44 -4.58 -8.03 -14.46
CA MET A 44 -3.13 -7.80 -14.42
C MET A 44 -2.64 -7.39 -15.80
N PRO A 45 -2.38 -6.08 -16.03
CA PRO A 45 -1.85 -5.61 -17.31
C PRO A 45 -0.42 -6.13 -17.54
N PRO A 46 -0.08 -6.56 -18.77
CA PRO A 46 1.27 -6.97 -19.10
C PRO A 46 2.22 -5.77 -19.33
N ASN A 47 1.70 -4.59 -19.69
CA ASN A 47 2.48 -3.39 -19.94
C ASN A 47 1.60 -2.13 -19.80
N PHE A 48 2.20 -0.95 -19.97
CA PHE A 48 1.52 0.34 -19.87
C PHE A 48 0.43 0.53 -20.94
N GLU A 49 0.70 0.12 -22.17
CA GLU A 49 -0.22 0.27 -23.30
C GLU A 49 -1.52 -0.51 -23.06
N GLU A 50 -1.41 -1.74 -22.57
CA GLU A 50 -2.58 -2.55 -22.24
C GLU A 50 -3.31 -2.04 -20.99
N LEU A 51 -2.61 -1.46 -20.02
CA LEU A 51 -3.24 -0.77 -18.89
C LEU A 51 -4.09 0.40 -19.39
N ALA A 52 -3.50 1.30 -20.17
CA ALA A 52 -4.19 2.47 -20.72
C ALA A 52 -5.38 2.07 -21.58
N LYS A 53 -5.23 1.08 -22.44
CA LYS A 53 -6.28 0.52 -23.31
C LYS A 53 -7.47 -0.01 -22.51
N VAL A 54 -7.23 -0.78 -21.44
CA VAL A 54 -8.30 -1.30 -20.60
C VAL A 54 -9.03 -0.18 -19.87
N LEU A 55 -8.32 0.83 -19.36
CA LEU A 55 -8.93 2.00 -18.74
C LEU A 55 -9.75 2.82 -19.74
N GLU A 56 -9.26 2.99 -20.97
CA GLU A 56 -10.02 3.62 -22.04
C GLU A 56 -11.30 2.85 -22.40
N ILE A 57 -11.25 1.52 -22.46
CA ILE A 57 -12.43 0.66 -22.66
C ILE A 57 -13.41 0.80 -21.50
N ASN A 58 -12.91 0.92 -20.28
CA ASN A 58 -13.75 1.08 -19.09
C ASN A 58 -14.52 2.40 -19.10
N ARG A 59 -13.90 3.52 -19.45
CA ARG A 59 -14.51 4.86 -19.56
C ARG A 59 -15.48 5.20 -18.41
N ASP A 60 -15.03 5.00 -17.18
CA ASP A 60 -15.80 5.27 -15.96
C ASP A 60 -17.08 4.37 -15.77
N LYS A 61 -17.23 3.29 -16.56
CA LYS A 61 -18.38 2.36 -16.43
C LYS A 61 -18.32 1.52 -15.17
N LEU A 62 -17.11 1.12 -14.79
CA LEU A 62 -16.84 0.34 -13.58
C LEU A 62 -15.91 1.13 -12.67
N PRO A 63 -16.17 1.13 -11.35
CA PRO A 63 -15.21 1.63 -10.37
C PRO A 63 -13.86 0.92 -10.50
N VAL A 64 -12.77 1.66 -10.36
CA VAL A 64 -11.40 1.10 -10.45
C VAL A 64 -10.77 1.12 -9.07
N THR A 65 -10.19 -0.01 -8.67
CA THR A 65 -9.39 -0.12 -7.46
C THR A 65 -8.02 -0.69 -7.81
N VAL A 66 -6.95 -0.04 -7.34
CA VAL A 66 -5.57 -0.51 -7.57
C VAL A 66 -5.00 -1.08 -6.29
N ILE A 67 -4.46 -2.29 -6.36
CA ILE A 67 -3.82 -2.93 -5.21
C ILE A 67 -2.32 -3.19 -5.47
N GLY A 68 -1.51 -2.91 -4.45
CA GLY A 68 -0.07 -3.20 -4.46
C GLY A 68 0.26 -4.56 -3.87
N ALA A 69 1.18 -4.58 -2.90
CA ALA A 69 1.57 -5.78 -2.16
C ALA A 69 0.55 -6.22 -1.08
N GLY A 70 -0.46 -5.42 -0.80
CA GLY A 70 -1.47 -5.72 0.23
C GLY A 70 -0.98 -5.62 1.66
N SER A 71 0.11 -4.92 1.89
CA SER A 71 0.75 -4.78 3.21
C SER A 71 0.13 -3.72 4.11
N ASN A 72 -0.81 -2.92 3.61
CA ASN A 72 -1.50 -1.85 4.36
C ASN A 72 -2.97 -1.74 3.97
N ILE A 73 -3.64 -2.89 3.73
CA ILE A 73 -5.04 -2.92 3.32
C ILE A 73 -5.85 -3.98 4.06
N ILE A 74 -7.14 -3.66 4.26
CA ILE A 74 -8.22 -4.61 4.55
C ILE A 74 -9.14 -4.61 3.33
N ILE A 75 -9.50 -5.80 2.85
CA ILE A 75 -10.53 -5.97 1.82
C ILE A 75 -11.69 -6.71 2.48
N ARG A 76 -12.83 -6.05 2.63
CA ARG A 76 -14.03 -6.58 3.28
C ARG A 76 -14.55 -7.83 2.61
N ASP A 77 -15.31 -8.64 3.34
CA ASP A 77 -15.75 -9.97 2.93
C ASP A 77 -16.67 -9.96 1.70
N GLY A 78 -17.48 -8.91 1.51
CA GLY A 78 -18.28 -8.70 0.31
C GLY A 78 -17.46 -8.45 -0.96
N GLY A 79 -16.16 -8.19 -0.80
CA GLY A 79 -15.23 -8.03 -1.92
C GLY A 79 -15.25 -6.64 -2.54
N ILE A 80 -14.55 -6.48 -3.66
CA ILE A 80 -14.43 -5.22 -4.39
C ILE A 80 -15.26 -5.30 -5.66
N PHE A 81 -16.23 -4.42 -5.75
CA PHE A 81 -17.04 -4.21 -6.94
C PHE A 81 -16.24 -3.50 -8.03
N GLY A 82 -16.49 -3.86 -9.30
CA GLY A 82 -15.86 -3.27 -10.45
C GLY A 82 -14.52 -3.89 -10.83
N LEU A 83 -13.59 -3.07 -11.31
CA LEU A 83 -12.30 -3.47 -11.87
C LEU A 83 -11.18 -3.32 -10.83
N VAL A 84 -10.62 -4.43 -10.38
CA VAL A 84 -9.43 -4.45 -9.52
C VAL A 84 -8.20 -4.65 -10.37
N ILE A 85 -7.28 -3.71 -10.34
CA ILE A 85 -6.03 -3.72 -11.09
C ILE A 85 -4.86 -4.01 -10.16
N LYS A 86 -4.02 -4.98 -10.55
CA LYS A 86 -2.74 -5.23 -9.90
C LYS A 86 -1.63 -5.16 -10.94
N LEU A 87 -0.74 -4.19 -10.77
CA LEU A 87 0.44 -4.06 -11.64
C LEU A 87 1.38 -5.25 -11.48
N GLY A 88 1.80 -5.82 -12.61
CA GLY A 88 2.63 -7.01 -12.69
C GLY A 88 4.12 -6.70 -12.82
N LYS A 89 4.89 -7.72 -13.22
CA LYS A 89 6.36 -7.70 -13.29
C LYS A 89 6.92 -6.60 -14.21
N GLU A 90 6.25 -6.30 -15.31
CA GLU A 90 6.73 -5.26 -16.26
C GLU A 90 6.75 -3.85 -15.64
N PHE A 91 5.93 -3.62 -14.61
CA PHE A 91 5.93 -2.39 -13.80
C PHE A 91 6.91 -2.46 -12.62
N SER A 92 7.90 -3.35 -12.63
CA SER A 92 8.92 -3.49 -11.57
C SER A 92 10.35 -3.37 -12.07
N GLN A 93 10.55 -2.73 -13.22
CA GLN A 93 11.88 -2.47 -13.77
C GLN A 93 12.55 -1.29 -13.05
N ILE A 94 13.87 -1.34 -12.94
CA ILE A 94 14.68 -0.24 -12.39
C ILE A 94 15.68 0.15 -13.47
N LYS A 95 15.67 1.44 -13.86
CA LYS A 95 16.58 2.02 -14.86
C LYS A 95 17.38 3.15 -14.23
N LEU A 96 18.69 3.12 -14.47
CA LEU A 96 19.61 4.18 -14.06
C LEU A 96 19.67 5.27 -15.13
N HIS A 97 19.50 6.51 -14.70
CA HIS A 97 19.78 7.70 -15.46
C HIS A 97 20.95 8.47 -14.82
N ASN A 98 21.45 9.51 -15.48
CA ASN A 98 22.58 10.30 -14.96
C ASN A 98 22.26 10.89 -13.58
N ASP A 99 21.11 11.51 -13.41
CA ASP A 99 20.73 12.29 -12.22
C ASP A 99 19.63 11.66 -11.37
N CYS A 100 18.99 10.58 -11.85
CA CYS A 100 17.90 9.92 -11.15
C CYS A 100 17.86 8.42 -11.42
N ILE A 101 17.01 7.72 -10.69
CA ILE A 101 16.59 6.36 -10.99
C ILE A 101 15.10 6.37 -11.37
N GLU A 102 14.74 5.65 -12.43
CA GLU A 102 13.37 5.37 -12.82
C GLU A 102 13.00 3.97 -12.32
N VAL A 103 11.93 3.86 -11.55
CA VAL A 103 11.54 2.65 -10.86
C VAL A 103 10.06 2.38 -11.09
N GLY A 104 9.74 1.22 -11.63
CA GLY A 104 8.35 0.81 -11.82
C GLY A 104 7.60 0.67 -10.48
N ALA A 105 6.35 1.09 -10.45
CA ALA A 105 5.54 1.20 -9.23
C ALA A 105 5.24 -0.15 -8.55
N ALA A 106 5.35 -1.27 -9.28
CA ALA A 106 5.22 -2.61 -8.71
C ALA A 106 6.52 -3.16 -8.09
N THR A 107 7.63 -2.43 -8.16
CA THR A 107 8.88 -2.80 -7.49
C THR A 107 8.67 -2.86 -5.99
N TYR A 108 9.05 -3.98 -5.37
CA TYR A 108 9.04 -4.07 -3.92
C TYR A 108 10.07 -3.12 -3.31
N ASP A 109 9.71 -2.44 -2.24
CA ASP A 109 10.54 -1.44 -1.55
C ASP A 109 11.90 -2.02 -1.14
N ARG A 110 11.91 -3.24 -0.61
CA ARG A 110 13.16 -3.96 -0.26
C ARG A 110 14.02 -4.29 -1.47
N VAL A 111 13.42 -4.57 -2.63
CA VAL A 111 14.15 -4.82 -3.89
C VAL A 111 14.82 -3.54 -4.36
N LEU A 112 14.10 -2.41 -4.31
CA LEU A 112 14.64 -1.08 -4.61
C LEU A 112 15.86 -0.76 -3.73
N SER A 113 15.73 -0.90 -2.41
CA SER A 113 16.82 -0.63 -1.46
C SER A 113 18.05 -1.51 -1.75
N ASN A 114 17.87 -2.80 -2.00
CA ASN A 114 18.96 -3.71 -2.37
C ASN A 114 19.62 -3.34 -3.70
N TYR A 115 18.83 -2.91 -4.69
CA TYR A 115 19.36 -2.43 -5.97
C TYR A 115 20.24 -1.18 -5.77
N CYS A 116 19.75 -0.22 -4.98
CA CYS A 116 20.47 1.01 -4.67
C CYS A 116 21.78 0.73 -3.92
N GLN A 117 21.78 -0.19 -2.95
CA GLN A 117 23.00 -0.64 -2.27
C GLN A 117 24.05 -1.18 -3.25
N LYS A 118 23.63 -2.06 -4.19
CA LYS A 118 24.56 -2.66 -5.18
C LYS A 118 25.15 -1.63 -6.13
N ASN A 119 24.42 -0.54 -6.41
CA ASN A 119 24.81 0.51 -7.34
C ASN A 119 25.32 1.79 -6.64
N GLU A 120 25.63 1.71 -5.33
CA GLU A 120 26.17 2.82 -4.54
C GLU A 120 25.32 4.09 -4.55
N ILE A 121 23.98 3.90 -4.51
CA ILE A 121 22.96 4.95 -4.47
C ILE A 121 22.42 5.06 -3.06
N GLY A 122 22.69 6.14 -2.37
CA GLY A 122 22.17 6.44 -1.04
C GLY A 122 20.81 7.14 -1.05
N GLY A 123 20.16 7.19 0.12
CA GLY A 123 18.89 7.83 0.35
C GLY A 123 17.67 6.88 0.28
N MET A 124 17.89 5.61 -0.14
CA MET A 124 16.84 4.59 -0.27
C MET A 124 16.91 3.51 0.82
N GLU A 125 17.76 3.68 1.82
CA GLU A 125 18.03 2.67 2.85
C GLU A 125 16.79 2.36 3.70
N PHE A 126 15.96 3.38 3.96
CA PHE A 126 14.73 3.23 4.76
C PHE A 126 13.69 2.29 4.11
N TYR A 127 13.67 2.18 2.78
CA TYR A 127 12.79 1.25 2.06
C TYR A 127 13.08 -0.22 2.41
N PHE A 128 14.27 -0.53 2.90
CA PHE A 128 14.58 -1.88 3.37
C PHE A 128 13.70 -2.34 4.52
N GLY A 129 13.25 -1.39 5.34
CA GLY A 129 12.33 -1.61 6.46
C GLY A 129 10.83 -1.52 6.10
N ILE A 130 10.47 -1.13 4.89
CA ILE A 130 9.06 -0.93 4.50
C ILE A 130 8.59 -2.13 3.68
N PRO A 131 7.55 -2.84 4.13
CA PRO A 131 6.93 -3.86 3.31
C PRO A 131 5.93 -3.21 2.35
N GLY A 132 6.11 -3.45 1.06
CA GLY A 132 5.20 -2.84 0.11
C GLY A 132 5.76 -2.80 -1.30
N THR A 133 5.08 -2.07 -2.16
CA THR A 133 5.55 -1.70 -3.49
C THR A 133 5.70 -0.18 -3.55
N LEU A 134 6.60 0.30 -4.39
CA LEU A 134 6.93 1.71 -4.51
C LEU A 134 5.71 2.59 -4.84
N GLY A 135 4.78 2.10 -5.69
CA GLY A 135 3.54 2.83 -5.96
C GLY A 135 2.68 3.04 -4.70
N GLY A 136 2.61 2.01 -3.84
CA GLY A 136 1.97 2.11 -2.53
C GLY A 136 2.72 3.04 -1.58
N ALA A 137 4.05 2.97 -1.58
CA ALA A 137 4.90 3.85 -0.76
C ALA A 137 4.73 5.33 -1.16
N VAL A 138 4.66 5.64 -2.45
CA VAL A 138 4.38 7.00 -2.94
C VAL A 138 2.97 7.44 -2.54
N ARG A 139 1.96 6.59 -2.73
CA ARG A 139 0.56 6.91 -2.38
C ARG A 139 0.40 7.23 -0.89
N MET A 140 1.17 6.56 -0.03
CA MET A 140 1.11 6.71 1.43
C MET A 140 2.17 7.66 2.00
N ASN A 141 3.04 8.26 1.18
CA ASN A 141 4.26 8.89 1.68
C ASN A 141 4.93 8.01 2.74
N ALA A 142 5.14 6.74 2.39
CA ALA A 142 5.64 5.75 3.33
C ALA A 142 7.04 6.15 3.84
N GLY A 143 7.28 5.90 5.11
CA GLY A 143 8.56 6.22 5.72
C GLY A 143 8.77 5.54 7.06
N CYS A 144 10.02 5.42 7.46
CA CYS A 144 10.43 4.94 8.77
C CYS A 144 11.77 5.57 9.16
N TYR A 145 12.06 5.60 10.46
CA TYR A 145 13.33 6.04 11.02
C TYR A 145 13.80 7.40 10.46
N ASN A 146 12.91 8.40 10.51
CA ASN A 146 13.10 9.79 10.09
C ASN A 146 13.34 10.01 8.58
N SER A 147 13.01 9.04 7.74
CA SER A 147 13.03 9.19 6.28
C SER A 147 11.66 8.85 5.71
N GLU A 148 11.23 9.59 4.69
CA GLU A 148 9.96 9.41 4.00
C GLU A 148 10.15 9.44 2.48
N THR A 149 9.20 8.87 1.74
CA THR A 149 9.21 8.84 0.27
C THR A 149 9.39 10.23 -0.35
N LYS A 150 8.78 11.28 0.23
CA LYS A 150 8.93 12.68 -0.24
C LYS A 150 10.37 13.17 -0.28
N ASP A 151 11.27 12.63 0.57
CA ASP A 151 12.65 13.10 0.69
C ASP A 151 13.52 12.74 -0.51
N VAL A 152 13.06 11.77 -1.30
CA VAL A 152 13.76 11.24 -2.48
C VAL A 152 12.93 11.28 -3.76
N PHE A 153 11.65 11.60 -3.69
CA PHE A 153 10.72 11.65 -4.81
C PHE A 153 10.99 12.87 -5.70
N ILE A 154 11.07 12.67 -7.03
CA ILE A 154 11.18 13.73 -8.03
C ILE A 154 9.84 13.91 -8.75
N LYS A 155 9.33 12.84 -9.37
CA LYS A 155 8.09 12.79 -10.13
C LYS A 155 7.60 11.37 -10.31
N ALA A 156 6.36 11.21 -10.73
CA ALA A 156 5.79 9.95 -11.15
C ALA A 156 5.13 10.06 -12.52
N LYS A 157 5.29 9.04 -13.36
CA LYS A 157 4.43 8.81 -14.53
C LYS A 157 3.19 8.08 -14.08
N CYS A 158 2.03 8.59 -14.45
CA CYS A 158 0.73 8.07 -14.07
C CYS A 158 -0.16 7.90 -15.29
N VAL A 159 -1.21 7.12 -15.14
CA VAL A 159 -2.34 7.04 -16.06
C VAL A 159 -3.62 7.25 -15.28
N ASP A 160 -4.55 8.05 -15.79
CA ASP A 160 -5.86 8.23 -15.18
C ASP A 160 -6.82 7.06 -15.49
N TYR A 161 -7.99 7.03 -14.84
CA TYR A 161 -8.99 5.98 -15.06
C TYR A 161 -9.64 6.02 -16.46
N ARG A 162 -9.27 6.99 -17.32
CA ARG A 162 -9.67 7.09 -18.73
C ARG A 162 -8.56 6.69 -19.69
N GLY A 163 -7.41 6.24 -19.19
CA GLY A 163 -6.26 5.82 -19.99
C GLY A 163 -5.33 6.97 -20.42
N GLN A 164 -5.53 8.21 -19.90
CA GLN A 164 -4.70 9.34 -20.26
C GLN A 164 -3.42 9.38 -19.41
N ALA A 165 -2.28 9.36 -20.09
CA ALA A 165 -0.98 9.46 -19.44
C ALA A 165 -0.72 10.90 -18.94
N SER A 166 -0.12 11.01 -17.76
CA SER A 166 0.28 12.28 -17.15
C SER A 166 1.52 12.13 -16.29
N GLU A 167 2.08 13.27 -15.86
CA GLU A 167 3.23 13.31 -14.97
C GLU A 167 2.89 14.15 -13.75
N ILE A 168 3.15 13.64 -12.57
CA ILE A 168 2.99 14.34 -11.30
C ILE A 168 4.38 14.65 -10.75
N ARG A 169 4.68 15.95 -10.57
CA ARG A 169 5.95 16.43 -10.03
C ARG A 169 5.87 16.73 -8.55
N ASN A 170 7.02 16.64 -7.87
CA ASN A 170 7.12 16.99 -6.46
C ASN A 170 6.73 18.46 -6.25
N SER A 171 5.93 18.71 -5.21
CA SER A 171 5.59 20.03 -4.71
C SER A 171 5.46 19.99 -3.19
N LYS A 172 5.43 21.17 -2.55
CA LYS A 172 5.29 21.26 -1.09
C LYS A 172 3.99 20.65 -0.58
N GLU A 173 2.93 20.72 -1.38
CA GLU A 173 1.58 20.27 -1.02
C GLU A 173 1.34 18.79 -1.39
N LEU A 174 2.27 18.16 -2.14
CA LEU A 174 2.05 16.80 -2.65
C LEU A 174 2.01 15.75 -1.53
N PHE A 175 2.80 15.93 -0.49
CA PHE A 175 2.95 14.94 0.57
C PHE A 175 2.68 15.51 1.96
N SER A 176 1.95 14.74 2.75
CA SER A 176 1.77 14.95 4.18
C SER A 176 2.08 13.68 4.98
N TYR A 177 1.86 13.69 6.29
CA TYR A 177 2.12 12.53 7.14
C TYR A 177 1.23 11.34 6.76
N ARG A 178 1.82 10.26 6.22
CA ARG A 178 1.12 9.05 5.76
C ARG A 178 0.05 9.29 4.69
N GLU A 179 0.30 10.29 3.82
CA GLU A 179 -0.66 10.67 2.79
C GLU A 179 0.01 11.38 1.61
N SER A 180 -0.58 11.27 0.42
CA SER A 180 -0.24 12.09 -0.73
C SER A 180 -1.49 12.68 -1.38
N ASN A 181 -1.37 13.89 -1.93
CA ASN A 181 -2.41 14.59 -2.70
C ASN A 181 -2.43 14.17 -4.18
N ILE A 182 -1.85 13.03 -4.51
CA ILE A 182 -1.99 12.45 -5.86
C ILE A 182 -3.48 12.13 -6.07
N PRO A 183 -4.11 12.57 -7.17
CA PRO A 183 -5.53 12.33 -7.42
C PRO A 183 -5.87 10.83 -7.33
N GLN A 184 -7.06 10.52 -6.80
CA GLN A 184 -7.45 9.13 -6.53
C GLN A 184 -7.66 8.31 -7.80
N ASP A 185 -7.99 8.96 -8.91
CA ASP A 185 -8.17 8.39 -10.23
C ASP A 185 -6.86 8.20 -11.02
N MET A 186 -5.70 8.49 -10.40
CA MET A 186 -4.39 8.28 -11.01
C MET A 186 -3.76 6.96 -10.58
N ILE A 187 -3.30 6.16 -11.51
CA ILE A 187 -2.48 4.96 -11.28
C ILE A 187 -1.02 5.30 -11.49
N ILE A 188 -0.20 5.16 -10.46
CA ILE A 188 1.24 5.38 -10.55
C ILE A 188 1.86 4.19 -11.29
N CYS A 189 2.59 4.45 -12.38
CA CYS A 189 3.23 3.43 -13.21
C CYS A 189 4.73 3.39 -13.02
N ASP A 190 5.40 4.56 -13.07
CA ASP A 190 6.84 4.70 -12.82
C ASP A 190 7.10 5.88 -11.88
N VAL A 191 8.14 5.77 -11.08
CA VAL A 191 8.57 6.79 -10.11
C VAL A 191 10.01 7.17 -10.39
N TYR A 192 10.28 8.46 -10.46
CA TYR A 192 11.62 9.01 -10.59
C TYR A 192 12.10 9.49 -9.23
N MET A 193 13.24 8.99 -8.80
CA MET A 193 13.80 9.25 -7.48
C MET A 193 15.20 9.82 -7.57
N GLN A 194 15.57 10.65 -6.60
CA GLN A 194 16.89 11.28 -6.54
C GLN A 194 17.98 10.22 -6.47
N LYS A 195 19.03 10.40 -7.27
CA LYS A 195 20.26 9.61 -7.20
C LYS A 195 21.29 10.39 -6.41
N LYS A 196 21.69 9.87 -5.25
CA LYS A 196 22.77 10.43 -4.42
C LYS A 196 23.86 9.39 -4.34
N ASN A 197 25.07 9.73 -4.81
CA ASN A 197 26.22 8.82 -4.67
C ASN A 197 26.54 8.61 -3.19
N ALA A 198 26.77 7.38 -2.79
CA ALA A 198 27.12 7.02 -1.43
C ALA A 198 27.99 5.76 -1.41
N ILE A 199 28.83 5.64 -0.40
CA ILE A 199 29.71 4.49 -0.23
C ILE A 199 28.87 3.27 0.16
N LYS A 200 29.03 2.15 -0.56
CA LYS A 200 28.28 0.91 -0.36
C LYS A 200 28.25 0.44 1.10
N ASN A 201 29.38 0.53 1.80
CA ASN A 201 29.47 0.13 3.20
C ASN A 201 28.57 1.00 4.10
N THR A 202 28.51 2.32 3.87
CA THR A 202 27.64 3.24 4.60
C THR A 202 26.17 2.90 4.38
N ILE A 203 25.77 2.60 3.13
CA ILE A 203 24.41 2.16 2.80
C ILE A 203 24.09 0.87 3.54
N SER A 204 25.00 -0.12 3.51
CA SER A 204 24.84 -1.42 4.17
C SER A 204 24.63 -1.29 5.67
N LEU A 205 25.41 -0.42 6.34
CA LEU A 205 25.26 -0.15 7.78
C LEU A 205 23.90 0.45 8.11
N LYS A 206 23.44 1.45 7.36
CA LYS A 206 22.12 2.04 7.56
C LYS A 206 20.97 1.05 7.31
N MET A 207 21.07 0.22 6.26
CA MET A 207 20.07 -0.83 6.01
C MET A 207 20.02 -1.84 7.16
N LYS A 208 21.18 -2.21 7.72
CA LYS A 208 21.25 -3.08 8.88
C LYS A 208 20.63 -2.44 10.12
N GLU A 209 20.91 -1.17 10.40
CA GLU A 209 20.27 -0.42 11.50
C GLU A 209 18.74 -0.42 11.37
N VAL A 210 18.22 -0.16 10.16
CA VAL A 210 16.77 -0.21 9.86
C VAL A 210 16.20 -1.61 10.12
N ASP A 211 16.88 -2.67 9.69
CA ASP A 211 16.44 -4.06 9.88
C ASP A 211 16.45 -4.47 11.35
N ASP A 212 17.54 -4.15 12.06
CA ASP A 212 17.71 -4.47 13.48
C ASP A 212 16.68 -3.74 14.34
N GLN A 213 16.46 -2.44 14.08
CA GLN A 213 15.44 -1.66 14.79
C GLN A 213 14.04 -2.20 14.52
N ARG A 214 13.74 -2.53 13.26
CA ARG A 214 12.45 -3.13 12.91
C ARG A 214 12.23 -4.48 13.58
N LYS A 215 13.25 -5.35 13.60
CA LYS A 215 13.18 -6.63 14.31
C LYS A 215 12.97 -6.45 15.80
N LYS A 216 13.53 -5.39 16.38
CA LYS A 216 13.35 -5.05 17.79
C LYS A 216 11.92 -4.58 18.09
N ASP A 217 11.36 -3.69 17.26
CA ASP A 217 10.14 -2.94 17.58
C ASP A 217 8.86 -3.57 17.00
N GLN A 218 8.95 -4.33 15.89
CA GLN A 218 7.79 -4.79 15.16
C GLN A 218 7.70 -6.31 15.10
N PRO A 219 6.48 -6.86 15.08
CA PRO A 219 6.28 -8.30 14.91
C PRO A 219 6.76 -8.75 13.53
N GLN A 220 7.24 -10.01 13.46
CA GLN A 220 7.75 -10.62 12.24
C GLN A 220 6.98 -11.91 11.93
N GLN A 221 6.82 -12.23 10.65
CA GLN A 221 6.25 -13.50 10.18
C GLN A 221 4.84 -13.81 10.71
N ILE A 222 4.03 -12.79 10.91
CA ILE A 222 2.64 -12.92 11.34
C ILE A 222 1.69 -12.24 10.36
N LYS A 223 0.41 -12.61 10.38
CA LYS A 223 -0.62 -12.02 9.53
C LYS A 223 -1.05 -10.66 10.10
N THR A 224 -0.46 -9.60 9.59
CA THR A 224 -0.73 -8.20 9.99
C THR A 224 -0.51 -7.26 8.80
N ALA A 225 -1.20 -6.15 8.76
CA ALA A 225 -0.99 -5.12 7.74
C ALA A 225 -0.21 -3.89 8.28
N GLY A 226 0.69 -4.11 9.23
CA GLY A 226 1.51 -3.02 9.80
C GLY A 226 0.77 -2.21 10.86
N SER A 227 1.18 -0.94 11.00
CA SER A 227 0.54 -0.01 11.94
C SER A 227 -0.93 0.21 11.59
N THR A 228 -1.82 -0.08 12.54
CA THR A 228 -3.26 0.01 12.33
C THR A 228 -3.75 1.45 12.27
N PHE A 229 -3.29 2.28 13.21
CA PHE A 229 -3.73 3.66 13.36
C PHE A 229 -2.57 4.63 13.19
N LYS A 230 -2.85 5.81 12.62
CA LYS A 230 -1.93 6.95 12.59
C LYS A 230 -1.69 7.47 14.00
N ASN A 231 -0.48 7.95 14.29
CA ASN A 231 -0.25 8.69 15.53
C ASN A 231 -1.04 10.00 15.50
N PRO A 232 -1.87 10.31 16.51
CA PRO A 232 -2.74 11.50 16.52
C PRO A 232 -1.96 12.76 16.95
N LYS A 233 -0.99 13.17 16.11
CA LYS A 233 -0.08 14.29 16.38
C LYS A 233 -0.77 15.66 16.56
N ASP A 234 -2.00 15.77 16.09
CA ASP A 234 -2.89 16.92 16.24
C ASP A 234 -3.57 17.01 17.62
N GLN A 235 -3.53 15.92 18.39
CA GLN A 235 -4.23 15.80 19.68
C GLN A 235 -3.26 15.58 20.85
N THR A 236 -2.13 14.90 20.63
CA THR A 236 -1.17 14.53 21.67
C THR A 236 0.19 14.14 21.10
N ASP A 237 1.25 14.22 21.91
CA ASP A 237 2.58 13.70 21.57
C ASP A 237 2.69 12.16 21.71
N LYS A 238 1.68 11.51 22.35
CA LYS A 238 1.66 10.07 22.52
C LYS A 238 1.48 9.37 21.16
N LYS A 239 2.17 8.25 21.01
CA LYS A 239 1.99 7.36 19.85
C LYS A 239 0.72 6.52 20.00
N ALA A 240 0.16 6.07 18.90
CA ALA A 240 -1.07 5.27 18.91
C ALA A 240 -0.97 4.00 19.79
N TRP A 241 0.19 3.33 19.81
CA TRP A 241 0.39 2.14 20.65
C TRP A 241 0.35 2.47 22.15
N GLU A 242 0.88 3.63 22.58
CA GLU A 242 0.83 4.09 23.99
C GLU A 242 -0.60 4.36 24.42
N ILE A 243 -1.39 4.99 23.54
CA ILE A 243 -2.80 5.29 23.77
C ILE A 243 -3.62 4.01 23.91
N ILE A 244 -3.38 2.99 23.06
CA ILE A 244 -4.04 1.70 23.12
C ILE A 244 -3.72 0.98 24.44
N GLU A 245 -2.47 1.03 24.90
CA GLU A 245 -2.06 0.42 26.16
C GLU A 245 -2.67 1.17 27.37
N GLU A 246 -2.69 2.50 27.35
CA GLU A 246 -3.31 3.34 28.38
C GLU A 246 -4.82 3.11 28.48
N ALA A 247 -5.50 2.85 27.38
CA ALA A 247 -6.91 2.45 27.35
C ALA A 247 -7.18 1.03 27.90
N GLY A 248 -6.11 0.28 28.24
CA GLY A 248 -6.20 -1.09 28.75
C GLY A 248 -6.51 -2.14 27.67
N LEU A 249 -6.23 -1.84 26.39
CA LEU A 249 -6.60 -2.69 25.26
C LEU A 249 -5.47 -3.59 24.76
N LYS A 250 -4.27 -3.55 25.37
CA LYS A 250 -3.11 -4.35 24.94
C LYS A 250 -3.42 -5.84 24.76
N ASN A 251 -4.16 -6.42 25.70
CA ASN A 251 -4.50 -7.84 25.75
C ASN A 251 -5.94 -8.13 25.28
N PHE A 252 -6.59 -7.15 24.67
CA PHE A 252 -7.93 -7.34 24.13
C PHE A 252 -7.90 -8.28 22.93
N GLU A 253 -8.81 -9.26 22.93
CA GLU A 253 -8.98 -10.23 21.85
C GLU A 253 -10.46 -10.32 21.44
N LEU A 254 -10.71 -10.46 20.15
CA LEU A 254 -12.02 -10.68 19.58
C LEU A 254 -11.93 -11.75 18.48
N GLN A 255 -12.50 -12.92 18.70
CA GLN A 255 -12.62 -14.00 17.71
C GLN A 255 -11.30 -14.35 16.99
N GLY A 256 -10.20 -14.44 17.74
CA GLY A 256 -8.87 -14.76 17.21
C GLY A 256 -8.14 -13.58 16.58
N ILE A 257 -8.64 -12.36 16.80
CA ILE A 257 -7.99 -11.12 16.42
C ILE A 257 -7.51 -10.43 17.69
N CYS A 258 -6.25 -10.03 17.74
CA CYS A 258 -5.66 -9.33 18.87
C CYS A 258 -4.62 -8.32 18.40
N PHE A 259 -4.08 -7.54 19.31
CA PHE A 259 -2.83 -6.83 19.05
C PHE A 259 -1.62 -7.75 19.20
N SER A 260 -0.56 -7.44 18.47
CA SER A 260 0.73 -8.09 18.71
C SER A 260 1.22 -7.83 20.12
N SER A 261 1.67 -8.87 20.81
CA SER A 261 2.31 -8.73 22.13
C SER A 261 3.53 -7.81 22.11
N LYS A 262 4.16 -7.68 20.94
CA LYS A 262 5.35 -6.86 20.73
C LYS A 262 5.04 -5.37 20.44
N HIS A 263 3.87 -5.10 19.84
CA HIS A 263 3.51 -3.74 19.44
C HIS A 263 2.00 -3.56 19.37
N SER A 264 1.42 -2.82 20.29
CA SER A 264 -0.03 -2.68 20.50
C SER A 264 -0.77 -1.87 19.41
N ASN A 265 -0.09 -1.41 18.37
CA ASN A 265 -0.72 -0.81 17.18
C ASN A 265 -0.64 -1.72 15.94
N PHE A 266 -0.38 -3.02 16.13
CA PHE A 266 -0.36 -4.02 15.05
C PHE A 266 -1.45 -5.06 15.32
N ILE A 267 -2.57 -4.96 14.61
CA ILE A 267 -3.61 -6.00 14.62
C ILE A 267 -3.04 -7.27 13.97
N VAL A 268 -3.31 -8.39 14.61
CA VAL A 268 -2.88 -9.73 14.17
C VAL A 268 -4.11 -10.60 13.93
N ASN A 269 -4.14 -11.23 12.77
CA ASN A 269 -5.11 -12.28 12.46
C ASN A 269 -4.52 -13.65 12.81
N ASN A 270 -4.93 -14.25 13.91
CA ASN A 270 -4.50 -15.60 14.30
C ASN A 270 -5.35 -16.69 13.62
N GLN A 271 -6.68 -16.49 13.53
CA GLN A 271 -7.60 -17.58 13.16
C GLN A 271 -8.77 -17.16 12.28
N THR A 272 -9.16 -15.87 12.29
CA THR A 272 -10.37 -15.46 11.56
C THR A 272 -10.23 -15.66 10.06
N LYS A 273 -11.35 -15.99 9.43
CA LYS A 273 -11.50 -16.04 7.97
C LYS A 273 -12.25 -14.83 7.43
N SER A 274 -12.64 -13.88 8.30
CA SER A 274 -13.41 -12.68 7.96
C SER A 274 -12.57 -11.44 8.09
N ALA A 275 -12.50 -10.66 7.03
CA ALA A 275 -11.86 -9.34 7.02
C ALA A 275 -12.73 -8.29 7.73
N ASN A 276 -14.07 -8.46 7.71
CA ASN A 276 -15.00 -7.59 8.43
C ASN A 276 -14.73 -7.62 9.93
N LEU A 277 -14.42 -8.79 10.50
CA LEU A 277 -14.08 -8.90 11.92
C LEU A 277 -12.80 -8.16 12.30
N ILE A 278 -11.82 -8.07 11.38
CA ILE A 278 -10.60 -7.28 11.61
C ILE A 278 -10.94 -5.79 11.66
N GLU A 279 -11.82 -5.32 10.79
CA GLU A 279 -12.33 -3.96 10.83
C GLU A 279 -13.13 -3.70 12.10
N ASP A 280 -14.04 -4.60 12.49
CA ASP A 280 -14.85 -4.49 13.71
C ASP A 280 -13.98 -4.41 14.98
N PHE A 281 -12.91 -5.20 15.05
CA PHE A 281 -11.92 -5.09 16.12
C PHE A 281 -11.31 -3.68 16.19
N GLY A 282 -10.89 -3.14 15.06
CA GLY A 282 -10.32 -1.79 15.00
C GLY A 282 -11.33 -0.70 15.37
N GLU A 283 -12.59 -0.82 14.92
CA GLU A 283 -13.65 0.14 15.27
C GLU A 283 -14.01 0.06 16.76
N TYR A 284 -14.03 -1.14 17.36
CA TYR A 284 -14.18 -1.29 18.81
C TYR A 284 -13.07 -0.53 19.56
N VAL A 285 -11.81 -0.74 19.16
CA VAL A 285 -10.65 -0.06 19.77
C VAL A 285 -10.79 1.46 19.66
N ARG A 286 -11.16 1.99 18.48
CA ARG A 286 -11.38 3.42 18.26
C ARG A 286 -12.46 3.99 19.18
N SER A 287 -13.57 3.28 19.30
CA SER A 287 -14.71 3.65 20.14
C SER A 287 -14.32 3.67 21.62
N ASP A 288 -13.62 2.62 22.09
CA ASP A 288 -13.25 2.49 23.52
C ASP A 288 -12.16 3.51 23.92
N VAL A 289 -11.16 3.75 23.06
CA VAL A 289 -10.16 4.81 23.26
C VAL A 289 -10.84 6.19 23.34
N LYS A 290 -11.79 6.47 22.41
CA LYS A 290 -12.53 7.73 22.46
C LYS A 290 -13.32 7.91 23.75
N LYS A 291 -13.98 6.83 24.20
CA LYS A 291 -14.77 6.82 25.45
C LYS A 291 -13.91 7.02 26.69
N LYS A 292 -12.75 6.35 26.77
CA LYS A 292 -11.91 6.35 27.98
C LYS A 292 -10.98 7.55 28.07
N LEU A 293 -10.41 7.97 26.94
CA LEU A 293 -9.32 8.96 26.90
C LEU A 293 -9.69 10.25 26.14
N GLY A 294 -10.87 10.31 25.49
CA GLY A 294 -11.27 11.45 24.68
C GLY A 294 -10.50 11.61 23.36
N LEU A 295 -9.52 10.74 23.07
CA LEU A 295 -8.68 10.80 21.90
C LEU A 295 -9.29 10.05 20.71
N SER A 296 -9.05 10.52 19.48
CA SER A 296 -9.54 9.91 18.26
C SER A 296 -8.40 9.24 17.50
N LEU A 297 -8.49 7.92 17.29
CA LEU A 297 -7.58 7.19 16.43
C LEU A 297 -8.08 7.16 15.00
N ASN A 298 -7.22 7.48 14.04
CA ASN A 298 -7.52 7.42 12.61
C ASN A 298 -6.82 6.22 11.98
N TRP A 299 -7.52 5.48 11.12
CA TRP A 299 -6.94 4.37 10.39
C TRP A 299 -5.72 4.81 9.56
N GLU A 300 -4.61 4.06 9.65
CA GLU A 300 -3.50 4.10 8.70
C GLU A 300 -3.74 3.07 7.59
N ILE A 301 -4.26 1.90 7.94
CA ILE A 301 -4.67 0.86 7.01
C ILE A 301 -5.82 1.37 6.13
N LYS A 302 -5.74 1.11 4.83
CA LYS A 302 -6.81 1.44 3.87
C LYS A 302 -7.82 0.31 3.79
N ILE A 303 -9.10 0.64 3.86
CA ILE A 303 -10.21 -0.34 3.85
C ILE A 303 -10.94 -0.22 2.52
N PHE A 304 -11.11 -1.35 1.83
CA PHE A 304 -11.76 -1.46 0.54
C PHE A 304 -12.89 -2.48 0.57
N GLY A 305 -13.84 -2.31 -0.36
CA GLY A 305 -14.88 -3.30 -0.63
C GLY A 305 -16.13 -3.13 0.23
N GLU A 306 -17.09 -4.00 -0.03
CA GLU A 306 -18.39 -4.05 0.62
C GLU A 306 -18.37 -5.03 1.80
N ARG A 307 -19.26 -4.80 2.78
CA ARG A 307 -19.45 -5.70 3.94
C ARG A 307 -20.24 -6.94 3.60
#